data_190b5dc177c11ed554e853528573ba75
#
_entry.id   190b5dc177c11ed554e853528573ba75
#
_cell.length_a   1.000
_cell.length_b   1.000
_cell.length_c   1.000
_cell.angle_alpha   90.00
_cell.angle_beta   90.00
_cell.angle_gamma   90.00
#
_symmetry.space_group_name_H-M   'P 1'
#
loop_
_entity.id
_entity.type
_entity.pdbx_description
1 polymer ?
#
loop_
_entity_poly.entity_id
_entity_poly.type
_entity_poly.pdbx_seq_one_letter_code
_entity_poly.pdbx_strand_id
1 'polypeptide(L)'
;MRITRIVALALVVGTLFTAQAVLTQVHTGRLADVAPTVFAAMLFWGLWAFLTPVVLLAVRRWSLDTTPIYRPILVHITISIVMAVVQTVLALGVRSFALYVSGSLGSHAALKAIASPAALAWGAFTGVFFYWLVAAADSAVRFRDRYAALEPELNRSKLDALRSQLRPHFLFNTLNAISALVPQGDKAHRMLLRLSSLLRRSLDEDSHEVPLQTELAFLNDYLEIQRVRFGDQLVVDVDMEPGALGARVPVFLLQPLLENAIEYGESDDGHTMIRLSARREGDQLVIRVEDDGPGVASVAPVREGVGLGNSRARLQHLYGSRATVELSAHRDAARLRGTSVVIRLPWAASP
;
A
#
# COMPACT_ATOMS: atom_id res chain seq x y z
N MET A 1 -10.33 11.28 11.59
CA MET A 1 -11.05 10.40 10.65
C MET A 1 -11.56 9.07 11.27
N ARG A 2 -10.91 8.47 12.28
CA ARG A 2 -11.33 7.19 12.90
C ARG A 2 -12.52 7.30 13.85
N ILE A 3 -12.52 8.33 14.72
CA ILE A 3 -13.62 8.56 15.70
C ILE A 3 -14.94 8.78 14.98
N THR A 4 -14.94 9.58 13.91
CA THR A 4 -16.16 9.85 13.11
C THR A 4 -16.77 8.59 12.50
N ARG A 5 -15.98 7.62 12.06
CA ARG A 5 -16.49 6.35 11.52
C ARG A 5 -17.12 5.46 12.61
N ILE A 6 -16.53 5.43 13.81
CA ILE A 6 -17.06 4.64 14.94
C ILE A 6 -18.35 5.28 15.45
N VAL A 7 -18.37 6.62 15.57
CA VAL A 7 -19.59 7.35 15.94
C VAL A 7 -20.69 7.16 14.88
N ALA A 8 -20.36 7.21 13.59
CA ALA A 8 -21.31 6.97 12.51
C ALA A 8 -21.89 5.55 12.58
N LEU A 9 -21.06 4.54 12.83
CA LEU A 9 -21.52 3.16 13.01
C LEU A 9 -22.47 3.03 14.20
N ALA A 10 -22.15 3.64 15.35
CA ALA A 10 -23.00 3.66 16.52
C ALA A 10 -24.36 4.32 16.25
N LEU A 11 -24.38 5.42 15.48
CA LEU A 11 -25.60 6.09 15.06
C LEU A 11 -26.46 5.22 14.12
N VAL A 12 -25.84 4.54 13.16
CA VAL A 12 -26.54 3.60 12.25
C VAL A 12 -27.20 2.47 13.04
N VAL A 13 -26.47 1.85 13.97
CA VAL A 13 -27.00 0.80 14.83
C VAL A 13 -28.14 1.35 15.70
N GLY A 14 -27.96 2.56 16.25
CA GLY A 14 -28.99 3.24 17.04
C GLY A 14 -30.26 3.51 16.26
N THR A 15 -30.17 3.94 15.01
CA THR A 15 -31.36 4.16 14.17
C THR A 15 -32.08 2.86 13.85
N LEU A 16 -31.39 1.74 13.64
CA LEU A 16 -31.99 0.44 13.42
C LEU A 16 -32.79 -0.06 14.65
N PHE A 17 -32.20 0.06 15.83
CA PHE A 17 -32.90 -0.31 17.08
C PHE A 17 -34.09 0.60 17.36
N THR A 18 -33.98 1.89 17.05
CA THR A 18 -35.10 2.84 17.18
C THR A 18 -36.22 2.47 16.22
N ALA A 19 -35.89 2.18 14.95
CA ALA A 19 -36.87 1.76 13.95
C ALA A 19 -37.60 0.47 14.37
N GLN A 20 -36.87 -0.52 14.90
CA GLN A 20 -37.46 -1.76 15.42
C GLN A 20 -38.41 -1.48 16.58
N ALA A 21 -38.02 -0.63 17.53
CA ALA A 21 -38.90 -0.26 18.67
C ALA A 21 -40.16 0.45 18.20
N VAL A 22 -40.09 1.37 17.24
CA VAL A 22 -41.22 2.07 16.63
C VAL A 22 -42.14 1.09 15.91
N LEU A 23 -41.61 0.20 15.09
CA LEU A 23 -42.38 -0.82 14.39
C LEU A 23 -43.15 -1.71 15.37
N THR A 24 -42.57 -2.07 16.51
CA THR A 24 -43.24 -2.82 17.57
C THR A 24 -44.44 -2.06 18.15
N GLN A 25 -44.30 -0.75 18.40
CA GLN A 25 -45.40 0.08 18.90
C GLN A 25 -46.53 0.21 17.87
N VAL A 26 -46.19 0.42 16.60
CA VAL A 26 -47.17 0.48 15.50
C VAL A 26 -47.90 -0.85 15.35
N HIS A 27 -47.19 -1.98 15.39
CA HIS A 27 -47.78 -3.31 15.25
C HIS A 27 -48.71 -3.66 16.40
N THR A 28 -48.39 -3.20 17.62
CA THR A 28 -49.24 -3.41 18.80
C THR A 28 -50.38 -2.39 18.94
N GLY A 29 -50.55 -1.48 17.97
CA GLY A 29 -51.61 -0.46 17.99
C GLY A 29 -51.38 0.69 18.98
N ARG A 30 -50.20 0.78 19.59
CA ARG A 30 -49.84 1.80 20.59
C ARG A 30 -49.26 3.05 19.95
N LEU A 31 -49.99 3.69 19.06
CA LEU A 31 -49.52 4.85 18.30
C LEU A 31 -49.15 6.06 19.18
N ALA A 32 -49.82 6.24 20.32
CA ALA A 32 -49.53 7.31 21.27
C ALA A 32 -48.08 7.19 21.87
N ASP A 33 -47.54 5.98 21.92
CA ASP A 33 -46.22 5.72 22.51
C ASP A 33 -45.05 5.89 21.51
N VAL A 34 -45.35 6.15 20.23
CA VAL A 34 -44.30 6.28 19.19
C VAL A 34 -43.39 7.48 19.45
N ALA A 35 -43.94 8.66 19.68
CA ALA A 35 -43.15 9.88 19.91
C ALA A 35 -42.28 9.79 21.18
N PRO A 36 -42.80 9.35 22.35
CA PRO A 36 -42.00 9.09 23.53
C PRO A 36 -40.90 8.03 23.31
N THR A 37 -41.15 6.99 22.52
CA THR A 37 -40.20 5.96 22.20
C THR A 37 -39.04 6.51 21.35
N VAL A 38 -39.34 7.29 20.31
CA VAL A 38 -38.36 7.94 19.48
C VAL A 38 -37.49 8.90 20.30
N PHE A 39 -38.11 9.72 21.15
CA PHE A 39 -37.38 10.66 22.02
C PHE A 39 -36.43 9.91 22.98
N ALA A 40 -36.92 8.85 23.64
CA ALA A 40 -36.09 8.04 24.53
C ALA A 40 -34.94 7.36 23.81
N ALA A 41 -35.15 6.89 22.59
CA ALA A 41 -34.10 6.29 21.75
C ALA A 41 -33.07 7.33 21.31
N MET A 42 -33.50 8.50 20.86
CA MET A 42 -32.57 9.60 20.51
C MET A 42 -31.70 10.02 21.70
N LEU A 43 -32.27 10.11 22.89
CA LEU A 43 -31.54 10.40 24.11
C LEU A 43 -30.51 9.29 24.43
N PHE A 44 -30.92 8.04 24.37
CA PHE A 44 -30.08 6.89 24.67
C PHE A 44 -28.88 6.84 23.69
N TRP A 45 -29.13 6.96 22.39
CA TRP A 45 -28.10 6.91 21.38
C TRP A 45 -27.24 8.18 21.34
N GLY A 46 -27.84 9.33 21.65
CA GLY A 46 -27.08 10.59 21.82
C GLY A 46 -26.07 10.51 22.98
N LEU A 47 -26.48 9.92 24.12
CA LEU A 47 -25.53 9.66 25.22
C LEU A 47 -24.42 8.71 24.81
N TRP A 48 -24.72 7.66 24.03
CA TRP A 48 -23.68 6.75 23.51
C TRP A 48 -22.71 7.45 22.57
N ALA A 49 -23.17 8.31 21.68
CA ALA A 49 -22.29 9.10 20.81
C ALA A 49 -21.33 9.98 21.65
N PHE A 50 -21.82 10.54 22.75
CA PHE A 50 -21.03 11.35 23.67
C PHE A 50 -20.06 10.51 24.52
N LEU A 51 -20.42 9.30 24.91
CA LEU A 51 -19.62 8.39 25.72
C LEU A 51 -18.57 7.63 24.90
N THR A 52 -18.77 7.47 23.61
CA THR A 52 -17.83 6.75 22.71
C THR A 52 -16.37 7.24 22.82
N PRO A 53 -16.06 8.55 22.84
CA PRO A 53 -14.69 9.02 23.06
C PRO A 53 -14.07 8.55 24.38
N VAL A 54 -14.88 8.46 25.45
CA VAL A 54 -14.44 7.99 26.77
C VAL A 54 -14.11 6.49 26.72
N VAL A 55 -14.94 5.69 26.03
CA VAL A 55 -14.65 4.27 25.80
C VAL A 55 -13.36 4.10 25.02
N LEU A 56 -13.15 4.88 23.96
CA LEU A 56 -11.92 4.83 23.15
C LEU A 56 -10.67 5.22 23.96
N LEU A 57 -10.78 6.21 24.84
CA LEU A 57 -9.71 6.58 25.75
C LEU A 57 -9.39 5.45 26.74
N ALA A 58 -10.43 4.81 27.31
CA ALA A 58 -10.25 3.67 28.21
C ALA A 58 -9.57 2.49 27.50
N VAL A 59 -10.02 2.13 26.29
CA VAL A 59 -9.45 1.04 25.49
C VAL A 59 -7.99 1.31 25.10
N ARG A 60 -7.63 2.57 24.88
CA ARG A 60 -6.25 2.96 24.59
C ARG A 60 -5.37 2.98 25.84
N ARG A 61 -5.91 3.41 26.98
CA ARG A 61 -5.16 3.50 28.23
C ARG A 61 -4.89 2.13 28.84
N TRP A 62 -5.87 1.21 28.73
CA TRP A 62 -5.79 -0.16 29.24
C TRP A 62 -5.96 -1.15 28.07
N SER A 63 -4.93 -1.22 27.23
CA SER A 63 -4.97 -2.08 26.04
C SER A 63 -5.06 -3.56 26.43
N LEU A 64 -5.91 -4.31 25.74
CA LEU A 64 -6.04 -5.76 25.91
C LEU A 64 -4.83 -6.55 25.42
N ASP A 65 -3.89 -5.88 24.75
CA ASP A 65 -2.65 -6.51 24.25
C ASP A 65 -1.57 -6.66 25.33
N THR A 66 -1.81 -6.16 26.56
CA THR A 66 -0.85 -6.21 27.65
C THR A 66 -0.94 -7.50 28.47
N THR A 67 0.19 -8.02 28.87
CA THR A 67 0.26 -9.17 29.78
C THR A 67 0.57 -8.71 31.21
N PRO A 68 -0.14 -9.22 32.22
CA PRO A 68 -1.19 -10.24 32.19
C PRO A 68 -2.56 -9.65 31.77
N ILE A 69 -3.22 -10.31 30.82
CA ILE A 69 -4.47 -9.86 30.16
C ILE A 69 -5.66 -9.68 31.13
N TYR A 70 -5.66 -10.38 32.27
CA TYR A 70 -6.79 -10.30 33.21
C TYR A 70 -6.95 -8.90 33.84
N ARG A 71 -5.87 -8.13 33.99
CA ARG A 71 -5.93 -6.76 34.54
C ARG A 71 -6.74 -5.81 33.65
N PRO A 72 -6.41 -5.61 32.37
CA PRO A 72 -7.22 -4.76 31.51
C PRO A 72 -8.66 -5.30 31.34
N ILE A 73 -8.88 -6.62 31.31
CA ILE A 73 -10.23 -7.19 31.24
C ILE A 73 -11.06 -6.78 32.45
N LEU A 74 -10.55 -6.92 33.68
CA LEU A 74 -11.25 -6.50 34.90
C LEU A 74 -11.57 -5.00 34.87
N VAL A 75 -10.65 -4.17 34.45
CA VAL A 75 -10.87 -2.73 34.32
C VAL A 75 -11.98 -2.45 33.32
N HIS A 76 -11.98 -3.09 32.14
CA HIS A 76 -13.02 -2.90 31.15
C HIS A 76 -14.38 -3.43 31.58
N ILE A 77 -14.45 -4.56 32.29
CA ILE A 77 -15.68 -5.07 32.90
C ILE A 77 -16.24 -4.03 33.88
N THR A 78 -15.41 -3.52 34.76
CA THR A 78 -15.84 -2.51 35.76
C THR A 78 -16.33 -1.23 35.08
N ILE A 79 -15.57 -0.68 34.15
CA ILE A 79 -15.92 0.55 33.44
C ILE A 79 -17.21 0.33 32.64
N SER A 80 -17.37 -0.80 31.94
CA SER A 80 -18.57 -1.08 31.15
C SER A 80 -19.82 -1.17 31.98
N ILE A 81 -19.76 -1.81 33.15
CA ILE A 81 -20.89 -1.91 34.08
C ILE A 81 -21.23 -0.51 34.64
N VAL A 82 -20.25 0.23 35.14
CA VAL A 82 -20.47 1.57 35.70
C VAL A 82 -21.08 2.50 34.64
N MET A 83 -20.53 2.55 33.45
CA MET A 83 -21.03 3.39 32.37
C MET A 83 -22.43 2.99 31.95
N ALA A 84 -22.72 1.68 31.83
CA ALA A 84 -24.05 1.18 31.47
C ALA A 84 -25.11 1.54 32.53
N VAL A 85 -24.79 1.41 33.80
CA VAL A 85 -25.73 1.79 34.90
C VAL A 85 -25.95 3.31 34.89
N VAL A 86 -24.92 4.11 34.87
CA VAL A 86 -25.01 5.58 34.86
C VAL A 86 -25.86 6.05 33.65
N GLN A 87 -25.56 5.56 32.47
CA GLN A 87 -26.28 5.91 31.25
C GLN A 87 -27.75 5.51 31.32
N THR A 88 -28.03 4.31 31.82
CA THR A 88 -29.42 3.80 31.95
C THR A 88 -30.22 4.65 32.93
N VAL A 89 -29.67 4.96 34.10
CA VAL A 89 -30.31 5.82 35.09
C VAL A 89 -30.58 7.21 34.53
N LEU A 90 -29.60 7.82 33.83
CA LEU A 90 -29.78 9.13 33.20
C LEU A 90 -30.89 9.09 32.12
N ALA A 91 -30.87 8.09 31.23
CA ALA A 91 -31.85 7.96 30.17
C ALA A 91 -33.28 7.75 30.71
N LEU A 92 -33.45 6.86 31.70
CA LEU A 92 -34.72 6.64 32.36
C LEU A 92 -35.15 7.88 33.15
N GLY A 93 -34.25 8.56 33.84
CA GLY A 93 -34.56 9.77 34.61
C GLY A 93 -35.08 10.89 33.70
N VAL A 94 -34.40 11.19 32.60
CA VAL A 94 -34.82 12.23 31.67
C VAL A 94 -36.14 11.86 30.98
N ARG A 95 -36.34 10.59 30.60
CA ARG A 95 -37.59 10.10 30.03
C ARG A 95 -38.73 10.28 31.01
N SER A 96 -38.58 9.83 32.26
CA SER A 96 -39.62 9.92 33.29
C SER A 96 -39.94 11.36 33.66
N PHE A 97 -38.93 12.23 33.70
CA PHE A 97 -39.12 13.66 33.92
C PHE A 97 -39.92 14.30 32.77
N ALA A 98 -39.60 13.98 31.53
CA ALA A 98 -40.31 14.49 30.36
C ALA A 98 -41.81 14.06 30.38
N LEU A 99 -42.09 12.80 30.72
CA LEU A 99 -43.45 12.28 30.84
C LEU A 99 -44.22 12.90 32.03
N TYR A 100 -43.51 13.25 33.09
CA TYR A 100 -44.11 13.96 34.22
C TYR A 100 -44.50 15.40 33.84
N VAL A 101 -43.57 16.14 33.19
CA VAL A 101 -43.81 17.53 32.77
C VAL A 101 -44.88 17.64 31.70
N SER A 102 -45.01 16.64 30.82
CA SER A 102 -46.09 16.59 29.80
C SER A 102 -47.47 16.21 30.40
N GLY A 103 -47.56 15.94 31.69
CA GLY A 103 -48.79 15.48 32.34
C GLY A 103 -49.20 14.06 31.99
N SER A 104 -48.41 13.34 31.23
CA SER A 104 -48.69 11.95 30.79
C SER A 104 -48.46 10.93 31.90
N LEU A 105 -47.72 11.29 32.94
CA LEU A 105 -47.38 10.40 34.05
C LEU A 105 -47.42 11.14 35.40
N GLY A 106 -48.08 10.59 36.40
CA GLY A 106 -48.04 11.12 37.77
C GLY A 106 -46.66 10.88 38.42
N SER A 107 -46.33 11.66 39.46
CA SER A 107 -45.04 11.62 40.14
C SER A 107 -44.62 10.23 40.65
N HIS A 108 -45.57 9.50 41.25
CA HIS A 108 -45.31 8.13 41.73
C HIS A 108 -45.06 7.12 40.61
N ALA A 109 -45.72 7.26 39.46
CA ALA A 109 -45.54 6.39 38.31
C ALA A 109 -44.21 6.69 37.61
N ALA A 110 -43.77 7.96 37.57
CA ALA A 110 -42.48 8.37 37.07
C ALA A 110 -41.31 7.75 37.88
N LEU A 111 -41.41 7.79 39.20
CA LEU A 111 -40.43 7.16 40.10
C LEU A 111 -40.37 5.64 39.94
N LYS A 112 -41.54 4.97 39.85
CA LYS A 112 -41.62 3.52 39.58
C LYS A 112 -40.99 3.13 38.23
N ALA A 113 -41.14 3.96 37.23
CA ALA A 113 -40.55 3.69 35.89
C ALA A 113 -39.02 3.72 35.93
N ILE A 114 -38.41 4.63 36.71
CA ILE A 114 -36.97 4.69 36.93
C ILE A 114 -36.47 3.46 37.71
N ALA A 115 -37.22 3.04 38.71
CA ALA A 115 -36.88 1.91 39.61
C ALA A 115 -37.27 0.54 39.01
N SER A 116 -37.77 0.45 37.79
CA SER A 116 -38.16 -0.82 37.17
C SER A 116 -36.98 -1.76 36.99
N PRO A 117 -36.88 -2.92 37.68
CA PRO A 117 -35.76 -3.84 37.54
C PRO A 117 -35.55 -4.32 36.12
N ALA A 118 -36.62 -4.54 35.35
CA ALA A 118 -36.53 -4.97 33.96
C ALA A 118 -35.95 -3.88 33.05
N ALA A 119 -36.32 -2.61 33.23
CA ALA A 119 -35.81 -1.51 32.47
C ALA A 119 -34.30 -1.25 32.78
N LEU A 120 -33.92 -1.34 34.07
CA LEU A 120 -32.56 -1.23 34.50
C LEU A 120 -31.68 -2.38 33.96
N ALA A 121 -32.20 -3.62 34.05
CA ALA A 121 -31.46 -4.79 33.52
C ALA A 121 -31.28 -4.71 32.02
N TRP A 122 -32.31 -4.33 31.25
CA TRP A 122 -32.24 -4.17 29.82
C TRP A 122 -31.27 -3.05 29.41
N GLY A 123 -31.35 -1.89 30.06
CA GLY A 123 -30.45 -0.78 29.79
C GLY A 123 -29.01 -1.10 30.15
N ALA A 124 -28.75 -1.77 31.26
CA ALA A 124 -27.42 -2.21 31.64
C ALA A 124 -26.86 -3.24 30.65
N PHE A 125 -27.65 -4.23 30.24
CA PHE A 125 -27.27 -5.22 29.25
C PHE A 125 -26.86 -4.55 27.92
N THR A 126 -27.72 -3.69 27.37
CA THR A 126 -27.45 -2.97 26.13
C THR A 126 -26.24 -2.06 26.27
N GLY A 127 -26.06 -1.40 27.40
CA GLY A 127 -24.92 -0.55 27.71
C GLY A 127 -23.60 -1.30 27.70
N VAL A 128 -23.54 -2.44 28.41
CA VAL A 128 -22.34 -3.31 28.38
C VAL A 128 -22.06 -3.83 26.97
N PHE A 129 -23.11 -4.29 26.27
CA PHE A 129 -22.95 -4.79 24.90
C PHE A 129 -22.33 -3.73 23.96
N PHE A 130 -22.84 -2.50 23.98
CA PHE A 130 -22.30 -1.42 23.13
C PHE A 130 -20.89 -0.99 23.53
N TYR A 131 -20.56 -0.98 24.82
CA TYR A 131 -19.19 -0.75 25.27
C TYR A 131 -18.23 -1.73 24.61
N TRP A 132 -18.53 -3.03 24.71
CA TRP A 132 -17.66 -4.06 24.14
C TRP A 132 -17.66 -4.07 22.62
N LEU A 133 -18.77 -3.70 21.98
CA LEU A 133 -18.82 -3.52 20.52
C LEU A 133 -17.86 -2.42 20.05
N VAL A 134 -17.87 -1.26 20.73
CA VAL A 134 -16.96 -0.15 20.43
C VAL A 134 -15.50 -0.56 20.72
N ALA A 135 -15.27 -1.22 21.83
CA ALA A 135 -13.93 -1.71 22.20
C ALA A 135 -13.38 -2.72 21.19
N ALA A 136 -14.21 -3.67 20.76
CA ALA A 136 -13.84 -4.66 19.75
C ALA A 136 -13.56 -4.01 18.37
N ALA A 137 -14.41 -3.07 17.95
CA ALA A 137 -14.22 -2.35 16.69
C ALA A 137 -12.91 -1.55 16.67
N ASP A 138 -12.58 -0.80 17.74
CA ASP A 138 -11.30 -0.07 17.82
C ASP A 138 -10.11 -1.02 17.88
N SER A 139 -10.21 -2.13 18.60
CA SER A 139 -9.17 -3.16 18.68
C SER A 139 -8.92 -3.83 17.32
N ALA A 140 -9.98 -4.18 16.59
CA ALA A 140 -9.89 -4.77 15.26
C ALA A 140 -9.22 -3.82 14.25
N VAL A 141 -9.57 -2.53 14.29
CA VAL A 141 -8.92 -1.51 13.44
C VAL A 141 -7.43 -1.38 13.77
N ARG A 142 -7.07 -1.33 15.05
CA ARG A 142 -5.66 -1.26 15.47
C ARG A 142 -4.86 -2.50 15.09
N PHE A 143 -5.48 -3.67 15.26
CA PHE A 143 -4.87 -4.93 14.86
C PHE A 143 -4.56 -4.93 13.36
N ARG A 144 -5.55 -4.59 12.52
CA ARG A 144 -5.36 -4.45 11.06
C ARG A 144 -4.23 -3.49 10.71
N ASP A 145 -4.18 -2.32 11.36
CA ASP A 145 -3.16 -1.31 11.05
C ASP A 145 -1.75 -1.78 11.46
N ARG A 146 -1.61 -2.53 12.56
CA ARG A 146 -0.34 -3.14 12.97
C ARG A 146 0.11 -4.22 11.98
N TYR A 147 -0.81 -5.09 11.54
CA TYR A 147 -0.51 -6.12 10.53
C TYR A 147 -0.06 -5.49 9.21
N ALA A 148 -0.77 -4.47 8.74
CA ALA A 148 -0.38 -3.75 7.53
C ALA A 148 0.99 -3.05 7.64
N ALA A 149 1.41 -2.66 8.84
CA ALA A 149 2.74 -2.09 9.08
C ALA A 149 3.85 -3.15 9.13
N LEU A 150 3.56 -4.37 9.59
CA LEU A 150 4.53 -5.47 9.70
C LEU A 150 4.79 -6.18 8.36
N GLU A 151 3.83 -6.17 7.44
CA GLU A 151 3.94 -6.86 6.15
C GLU A 151 5.13 -6.38 5.31
N PRO A 152 5.39 -5.05 5.16
CA PRO A 152 6.57 -4.56 4.45
C PRO A 152 7.89 -4.98 5.11
N GLU A 153 7.96 -4.96 6.44
CA GLU A 153 9.15 -5.37 7.19
C GLU A 153 9.44 -6.86 6.99
N LEU A 154 8.41 -7.69 7.05
CA LEU A 154 8.54 -9.14 6.80
C LEU A 154 9.01 -9.42 5.37
N ASN A 155 8.46 -8.72 4.39
CA ASN A 155 8.85 -8.88 2.99
C ASN A 155 10.30 -8.43 2.77
N ARG A 156 10.72 -7.32 3.40
CA ARG A 156 12.11 -6.87 3.37
C ARG A 156 13.04 -7.90 3.99
N SER A 157 12.72 -8.39 5.17
CA SER A 157 13.51 -9.43 5.85
C SER A 157 13.63 -10.72 5.03
N LYS A 158 12.55 -11.14 4.35
CA LYS A 158 12.58 -12.30 3.43
C LYS A 158 13.51 -12.06 2.25
N LEU A 159 13.47 -10.86 1.66
CA LEU A 159 14.37 -10.49 0.55
C LEU A 159 15.83 -10.47 1.00
N ASP A 160 16.12 -9.91 2.18
CA ASP A 160 17.48 -9.89 2.74
C ASP A 160 17.99 -11.30 3.04
N ALA A 161 17.13 -12.17 3.57
CA ALA A 161 17.45 -13.58 3.79
C ALA A 161 17.74 -14.33 2.47
N LEU A 162 16.94 -14.11 1.42
CA LEU A 162 17.17 -14.69 0.10
C LEU A 162 18.47 -14.18 -0.52
N ARG A 163 18.77 -12.89 -0.42
CA ARG A 163 20.05 -12.29 -0.87
C ARG A 163 21.25 -12.90 -0.14
N SER A 164 21.13 -13.10 1.18
CA SER A 164 22.21 -13.70 1.98
C SER A 164 22.49 -15.15 1.59
N GLN A 165 21.49 -15.89 1.10
CA GLN A 165 21.67 -17.26 0.61
C GLN A 165 22.53 -17.33 -0.67
N LEU A 166 22.54 -16.28 -1.47
CA LEU A 166 23.38 -16.20 -2.68
C LEU A 166 24.87 -16.12 -2.36
N ARG A 167 25.25 -15.87 -1.10
CA ARG A 167 26.63 -15.73 -0.63
C ARG A 167 27.48 -14.88 -1.63
N PRO A 168 27.23 -13.58 -1.75
CA PRO A 168 27.88 -12.73 -2.76
C PRO A 168 29.40 -12.90 -2.80
N HIS A 169 30.02 -12.94 -1.64
CA HIS A 169 31.45 -13.14 -1.49
C HIS A 169 31.97 -14.47 -2.10
N PHE A 170 31.18 -15.55 -1.97
CA PHE A 170 31.55 -16.83 -2.60
C PHE A 170 31.48 -16.72 -4.13
N LEU A 171 30.45 -16.10 -4.68
CA LEU A 171 30.31 -15.90 -6.13
C LEU A 171 31.46 -15.07 -6.70
N PHE A 172 31.82 -13.96 -6.04
CA PHE A 172 32.94 -13.11 -6.44
C PHE A 172 34.25 -13.86 -6.38
N ASN A 173 34.53 -14.60 -5.30
CA ASN A 173 35.77 -15.36 -5.17
C ASN A 173 35.86 -16.47 -6.22
N THR A 174 34.75 -17.12 -6.54
CA THR A 174 34.73 -18.15 -7.59
C THR A 174 34.98 -17.56 -8.95
N LEU A 175 34.33 -16.43 -9.31
CA LEU A 175 34.55 -15.73 -10.58
C LEU A 175 36.02 -15.24 -10.70
N ASN A 176 36.57 -14.69 -9.63
CA ASN A 176 37.97 -14.25 -9.61
C ASN A 176 38.93 -15.43 -9.73
N ALA A 177 38.65 -16.57 -9.08
CA ALA A 177 39.46 -17.77 -9.20
C ALA A 177 39.44 -18.34 -10.63
N ILE A 178 38.23 -18.39 -11.26
CA ILE A 178 38.11 -18.81 -12.66
C ILE A 178 38.86 -17.82 -13.59
N SER A 179 38.74 -16.52 -13.35
CA SER A 179 39.43 -15.49 -14.11
C SER A 179 40.95 -15.66 -14.06
N ALA A 180 41.51 -16.06 -12.91
CA ALA A 180 42.95 -16.30 -12.76
C ALA A 180 43.44 -17.54 -13.51
N LEU A 181 42.56 -18.48 -13.86
CA LEU A 181 42.90 -19.68 -14.66
C LEU A 181 42.87 -19.42 -16.18
N VAL A 182 42.28 -18.30 -16.61
CA VAL A 182 42.16 -17.94 -18.02
C VAL A 182 43.32 -17.00 -18.38
N PRO A 183 43.99 -17.19 -19.52
CA PRO A 183 45.09 -16.33 -19.93
C PRO A 183 44.69 -14.85 -19.96
N GLN A 184 45.56 -13.99 -19.40
CA GLN A 184 45.32 -12.53 -19.40
C GLN A 184 45.23 -12.01 -20.84
N GLY A 185 44.23 -11.16 -21.10
CA GLY A 185 44.01 -10.61 -22.45
C GLY A 185 43.06 -11.42 -23.33
N ASP A 186 42.72 -12.64 -22.95
CA ASP A 186 41.71 -13.42 -23.67
C ASP A 186 40.31 -12.80 -23.52
N LYS A 187 39.45 -13.07 -24.51
CA LYS A 187 38.02 -12.65 -24.46
C LYS A 187 37.31 -13.20 -23.20
N ALA A 188 37.56 -14.47 -22.84
CA ALA A 188 36.99 -15.10 -21.68
C ALA A 188 37.41 -14.43 -20.36
N HIS A 189 38.69 -14.02 -20.24
CA HIS A 189 39.17 -13.30 -19.06
C HIS A 189 38.45 -11.95 -18.88
N ARG A 190 38.37 -11.16 -19.96
CA ARG A 190 37.64 -9.89 -19.93
C ARG A 190 36.14 -10.05 -19.57
N MET A 191 35.50 -11.09 -20.12
CA MET A 191 34.09 -11.40 -19.84
C MET A 191 33.85 -11.74 -18.37
N LEU A 192 34.74 -12.55 -17.76
CA LEU A 192 34.66 -12.90 -16.33
C LEU A 192 34.84 -11.67 -15.43
N LEU A 193 35.74 -10.77 -15.74
CA LEU A 193 35.92 -9.54 -14.97
C LEU A 193 34.69 -8.64 -15.06
N ARG A 194 34.10 -8.48 -16.25
CA ARG A 194 32.86 -7.71 -16.44
C ARG A 194 31.68 -8.33 -15.70
N LEU A 195 31.50 -9.65 -15.79
CA LEU A 195 30.44 -10.36 -15.06
C LEU A 195 30.62 -10.18 -13.55
N SER A 196 31.84 -10.26 -13.03
CA SER A 196 32.15 -10.02 -11.62
C SER A 196 31.77 -8.60 -11.20
N SER A 197 32.06 -7.58 -12.07
CA SER A 197 31.70 -6.19 -11.79
C SER A 197 30.22 -5.95 -11.80
N LEU A 198 29.46 -6.52 -12.74
CA LEU A 198 28.01 -6.43 -12.82
C LEU A 198 27.35 -7.07 -11.59
N LEU A 199 27.80 -8.28 -11.22
CA LEU A 199 27.28 -8.97 -10.06
C LEU A 199 27.54 -8.21 -8.75
N ARG A 200 28.73 -7.63 -8.58
CA ARG A 200 29.06 -6.80 -7.41
C ARG A 200 28.09 -5.63 -7.29
N ARG A 201 27.87 -4.90 -8.37
CA ARG A 201 26.97 -3.73 -8.40
C ARG A 201 25.50 -4.09 -8.16
N SER A 202 25.05 -5.27 -8.64
CA SER A 202 23.68 -5.74 -8.41
C SER A 202 23.40 -6.09 -6.95
N LEU A 203 24.44 -6.32 -6.16
CA LEU A 203 24.37 -6.69 -4.75
C LEU A 203 24.73 -5.55 -3.78
N ASP A 204 25.34 -4.46 -4.30
CA ASP A 204 25.64 -3.25 -3.50
C ASP A 204 24.39 -2.41 -3.31
N GLU A 205 24.01 -2.16 -2.05
CA GLU A 205 22.75 -1.50 -1.65
C GLU A 205 22.84 0.04 -1.55
N ASP A 206 24.03 0.64 -1.62
CA ASP A 206 24.25 2.00 -1.09
C ASP A 206 23.73 3.17 -1.96
N SER A 207 23.32 2.96 -3.21
CA SER A 207 22.79 4.05 -4.01
C SER A 207 21.50 3.68 -4.75
N HIS A 208 20.42 4.36 -4.42
CA HIS A 208 19.13 4.18 -5.15
C HIS A 208 19.17 4.85 -6.53
N GLU A 209 19.98 5.89 -6.70
CA GLU A 209 20.11 6.65 -7.94
C GLU A 209 21.60 6.95 -8.25
N VAL A 210 21.93 6.90 -9.54
CA VAL A 210 23.27 7.22 -10.08
C VAL A 210 23.16 8.22 -11.24
N PRO A 211 24.22 8.94 -11.60
CA PRO A 211 24.25 9.70 -12.85
C PRO A 211 24.02 8.79 -14.07
N LEU A 212 23.31 9.27 -15.08
CA LEU A 212 23.04 8.53 -16.32
C LEU A 212 24.33 8.03 -17.00
N GLN A 213 25.41 8.81 -16.95
CA GLN A 213 26.73 8.36 -17.44
C GLN A 213 27.23 7.08 -16.74
N THR A 214 26.88 6.89 -15.46
CA THR A 214 27.22 5.67 -14.69
C THR A 214 26.39 4.49 -15.17
N GLU A 215 25.09 4.68 -15.40
CA GLU A 215 24.21 3.67 -16.01
C GLU A 215 24.71 3.24 -17.38
N LEU A 216 25.16 4.19 -18.21
CA LEU A 216 25.72 3.89 -19.51
C LEU A 216 27.03 3.07 -19.42
N ALA A 217 27.87 3.35 -18.44
CA ALA A 217 29.07 2.55 -18.21
C ALA A 217 28.69 1.10 -17.82
N PHE A 218 27.68 0.91 -17.01
CA PHE A 218 27.17 -0.42 -16.64
C PHE A 218 26.60 -1.14 -17.87
N LEU A 219 25.83 -0.41 -18.67
CA LEU A 219 25.24 -0.91 -19.88
C LEU A 219 26.28 -1.36 -20.90
N ASN A 220 27.36 -0.59 -21.05
CA ASN A 220 28.46 -0.96 -21.93
C ASN A 220 29.15 -2.28 -21.50
N ASP A 221 29.38 -2.48 -20.20
CA ASP A 221 29.91 -3.75 -19.70
C ASP A 221 28.93 -4.92 -20.03
N TYR A 222 27.65 -4.72 -19.92
CA TYR A 222 26.59 -5.71 -20.28
C TYR A 222 26.60 -5.98 -21.80
N LEU A 223 26.59 -4.94 -22.62
CA LEU A 223 26.58 -5.07 -24.08
C LEU A 223 27.84 -5.79 -24.66
N GLU A 224 29.00 -5.58 -24.05
CA GLU A 224 30.19 -6.31 -24.43
C GLU A 224 30.07 -7.82 -24.18
N ILE A 225 29.35 -8.22 -23.12
CA ILE A 225 29.04 -9.63 -22.88
C ILE A 225 28.09 -10.15 -23.96
N GLN A 226 27.05 -9.38 -24.31
CA GLN A 226 26.08 -9.78 -25.33
C GLN A 226 26.69 -9.84 -26.72
N ARG A 227 27.65 -8.95 -27.06
CA ARG A 227 28.36 -9.00 -28.32
C ARG A 227 29.21 -10.27 -28.51
N VAL A 228 29.68 -10.88 -27.44
CA VAL A 228 30.35 -12.19 -27.52
C VAL A 228 29.36 -13.30 -27.93
N ARG A 229 28.10 -13.19 -27.54
CA ARG A 229 27.04 -14.16 -27.82
C ARG A 229 26.43 -13.97 -29.22
N PHE A 230 26.13 -12.73 -29.59
CA PHE A 230 25.37 -12.40 -30.79
C PHE A 230 26.28 -11.95 -31.98
N GLY A 231 27.54 -11.62 -31.71
CA GLY A 231 28.46 -11.17 -32.75
C GLY A 231 27.96 -9.92 -33.47
N ASP A 232 28.06 -9.94 -34.80
CA ASP A 232 27.64 -8.83 -35.67
C ASP A 232 26.10 -8.72 -35.84
N GLN A 233 25.36 -9.68 -35.30
CA GLN A 233 23.89 -9.66 -35.33
C GLN A 233 23.28 -8.62 -34.37
N LEU A 234 24.05 -8.16 -33.37
CA LEU A 234 23.57 -7.16 -32.42
C LEU A 234 24.26 -5.81 -32.69
N VAL A 235 23.47 -4.84 -33.14
CA VAL A 235 23.89 -3.46 -33.37
C VAL A 235 23.18 -2.55 -32.36
N VAL A 236 23.93 -1.83 -31.55
CA VAL A 236 23.36 -0.86 -30.59
C VAL A 236 23.94 0.52 -30.89
N ASP A 237 23.04 1.44 -31.25
CA ASP A 237 23.32 2.85 -31.49
C ASP A 237 22.98 3.67 -30.25
N VAL A 238 23.93 4.46 -29.74
CA VAL A 238 23.77 5.24 -28.49
C VAL A 238 23.94 6.72 -28.78
N ASP A 239 22.81 7.46 -28.71
CA ASP A 239 22.76 8.92 -28.96
C ASP A 239 22.34 9.66 -27.67
N MET A 240 23.32 10.15 -26.94
CA MET A 240 23.16 10.84 -25.67
C MET A 240 23.45 12.34 -25.78
N GLU A 241 22.49 13.16 -25.42
CA GLU A 241 22.76 14.58 -25.27
C GLU A 241 23.74 14.82 -24.11
N PRO A 242 24.85 15.57 -24.32
CA PRO A 242 25.85 15.81 -23.27
C PRO A 242 25.22 16.36 -21.96
N GLY A 243 24.20 17.22 -22.10
CA GLY A 243 23.45 17.76 -20.97
C GLY A 243 22.66 16.71 -20.19
N ALA A 244 22.31 15.57 -20.79
CA ALA A 244 21.54 14.51 -20.11
C ALA A 244 22.41 13.60 -19.22
N LEU A 245 23.71 13.51 -19.45
CA LEU A 245 24.61 12.55 -18.80
C LEU A 245 24.70 12.70 -17.27
N GLY A 246 24.53 13.94 -16.77
CA GLY A 246 24.55 14.23 -15.33
C GLY A 246 23.22 14.00 -14.61
N ALA A 247 22.17 13.61 -15.32
CA ALA A 247 20.85 13.36 -14.71
C ALA A 247 20.91 12.15 -13.77
N ARG A 248 20.26 12.24 -12.61
CA ARG A 248 20.14 11.13 -11.68
C ARG A 248 19.03 10.19 -12.13
N VAL A 249 19.36 8.92 -12.24
CA VAL A 249 18.44 7.85 -12.63
C VAL A 249 18.56 6.66 -11.67
N PRO A 250 17.51 5.86 -11.49
CA PRO A 250 17.59 4.64 -10.70
C PRO A 250 18.65 3.68 -11.24
N VAL A 251 19.44 3.07 -10.36
CA VAL A 251 20.44 2.05 -10.73
C VAL A 251 19.76 0.92 -11.50
N PHE A 252 20.40 0.41 -12.56
CA PHE A 252 19.85 -0.62 -13.46
C PHE A 252 18.51 -0.22 -14.10
N LEU A 253 18.36 1.06 -14.48
CA LEU A 253 17.18 1.50 -15.22
C LEU A 253 17.27 1.07 -16.69
N LEU A 254 18.42 1.20 -17.31
CA LEU A 254 18.63 0.95 -18.75
C LEU A 254 18.75 -0.53 -19.08
N GLN A 255 19.32 -1.32 -18.20
CA GLN A 255 19.62 -2.73 -18.46
C GLN A 255 18.34 -3.56 -18.79
N PRO A 256 17.24 -3.53 -18.02
CA PRO A 256 16.03 -4.30 -18.34
C PRO A 256 15.39 -3.87 -19.65
N LEU A 257 15.56 -2.61 -20.07
CA LEU A 257 15.02 -2.11 -21.34
C LEU A 257 15.79 -2.71 -22.53
N LEU A 258 17.13 -2.76 -22.40
CA LEU A 258 17.94 -3.39 -23.43
C LEU A 258 17.82 -4.91 -23.42
N GLU A 259 17.68 -5.55 -22.27
CA GLU A 259 17.40 -6.97 -22.18
C GLU A 259 16.14 -7.33 -22.97
N ASN A 260 15.06 -6.57 -22.76
CA ASN A 260 13.82 -6.76 -23.52
C ASN A 260 14.03 -6.49 -25.03
N ALA A 261 14.76 -5.44 -25.39
CA ALA A 261 15.02 -5.12 -26.79
C ALA A 261 15.90 -6.19 -27.47
N ILE A 262 16.84 -6.82 -26.77
CA ILE A 262 17.65 -7.93 -27.29
C ILE A 262 16.80 -9.21 -27.39
N GLU A 263 15.95 -9.51 -26.42
CA GLU A 263 15.17 -10.75 -26.38
C GLU A 263 14.03 -10.75 -27.39
N TYR A 264 13.36 -9.61 -27.60
CA TYR A 264 12.16 -9.50 -28.43
C TYR A 264 12.35 -8.66 -29.70
N GLY A 265 13.50 -8.02 -29.87
CA GLY A 265 13.80 -7.13 -30.98
C GLY A 265 14.50 -7.80 -32.17
N GLU A 266 14.55 -9.13 -32.24
CA GLU A 266 15.12 -9.82 -33.40
C GLU A 266 14.22 -9.61 -34.63
N SER A 267 14.79 -9.06 -35.68
CA SER A 267 14.11 -8.83 -36.96
C SER A 267 14.08 -10.12 -37.81
N ASP A 268 13.22 -10.13 -38.84
CA ASP A 268 13.02 -11.32 -39.72
C ASP A 268 14.30 -11.80 -40.43
N ASP A 269 15.35 -10.98 -40.49
CA ASP A 269 16.65 -11.29 -41.07
C ASP A 269 17.69 -11.79 -40.05
N GLY A 270 17.29 -11.99 -38.79
CA GLY A 270 18.15 -12.49 -37.71
C GLY A 270 19.11 -11.45 -37.11
N HIS A 271 18.86 -10.16 -37.37
CA HIS A 271 19.61 -9.05 -36.77
C HIS A 271 18.75 -8.34 -35.72
N THR A 272 19.39 -7.74 -34.75
CA THR A 272 18.75 -6.88 -33.74
C THR A 272 19.42 -5.52 -33.77
N MET A 273 18.68 -4.51 -34.17
CA MET A 273 19.14 -3.13 -34.14
C MET A 273 18.40 -2.38 -33.03
N ILE A 274 19.15 -1.83 -32.10
CA ILE A 274 18.62 -1.09 -30.96
C ILE A 274 19.18 0.33 -30.99
N ARG A 275 18.30 1.32 -30.84
CA ARG A 275 18.68 2.71 -30.65
C ARG A 275 18.33 3.14 -29.23
N LEU A 276 19.32 3.59 -28.50
CA LEU A 276 19.17 4.17 -27.16
C LEU A 276 19.48 5.67 -27.23
N SER A 277 18.54 6.50 -26.85
CA SER A 277 18.76 7.95 -26.79
C SER A 277 18.30 8.53 -25.46
N ALA A 278 18.96 9.60 -25.02
CA ALA A 278 18.52 10.37 -23.88
C ALA A 278 18.71 11.86 -24.12
N ARG A 279 17.67 12.64 -23.82
CA ARG A 279 17.66 14.10 -24.01
C ARG A 279 17.02 14.78 -22.82
N ARG A 280 17.42 16.03 -22.57
CA ARG A 280 16.75 16.89 -21.63
C ARG A 280 15.68 17.70 -22.34
N GLU A 281 14.43 17.52 -21.93
CA GLU A 281 13.27 18.29 -22.41
C GLU A 281 12.70 19.15 -21.26
N GLY A 282 13.16 20.39 -21.15
CA GLY A 282 12.77 21.28 -20.05
C GLY A 282 13.21 20.75 -18.68
N ASP A 283 12.22 20.47 -17.81
CA ASP A 283 12.43 19.90 -16.48
C ASP A 283 12.32 18.37 -16.46
N GLN A 284 12.41 17.72 -17.61
CA GLN A 284 12.35 16.26 -17.73
C GLN A 284 13.59 15.71 -18.44
N LEU A 285 14.02 14.53 -17.99
CA LEU A 285 14.88 13.63 -18.73
C LEU A 285 14.00 12.68 -19.52
N VAL A 286 14.18 12.62 -20.82
CA VAL A 286 13.48 11.67 -21.71
C VAL A 286 14.51 10.66 -22.21
N ILE A 287 14.28 9.39 -21.86
CA ILE A 287 15.07 8.24 -22.33
C ILE A 287 14.21 7.44 -23.28
N ARG A 288 14.76 7.05 -24.42
CA ARG A 288 14.07 6.26 -25.43
C ARG A 288 14.92 5.06 -25.83
N VAL A 289 14.31 3.89 -25.85
CA VAL A 289 14.88 2.65 -26.37
C VAL A 289 13.99 2.17 -27.50
N GLU A 290 14.54 1.96 -28.67
CA GLU A 290 13.82 1.53 -29.88
C GLU A 290 14.51 0.30 -30.46
N ASP A 291 13.74 -0.72 -30.80
CA ASP A 291 14.19 -1.90 -31.54
C ASP A 291 13.51 -2.00 -32.91
N ASP A 292 14.08 -2.80 -33.80
CA ASP A 292 13.56 -3.07 -35.14
C ASP A 292 12.89 -4.45 -35.28
N GLY A 293 12.50 -5.04 -34.15
CA GLY A 293 11.83 -6.34 -34.08
C GLY A 293 10.41 -6.38 -34.63
N PRO A 294 9.67 -7.46 -34.39
CA PRO A 294 8.31 -7.63 -34.89
C PRO A 294 7.29 -6.61 -34.35
N GLY A 295 7.69 -5.85 -33.31
CA GLY A 295 6.86 -4.83 -32.69
C GLY A 295 5.75 -5.36 -31.81
N VAL A 296 5.20 -4.48 -30.99
CA VAL A 296 4.06 -4.80 -30.12
C VAL A 296 2.81 -4.82 -30.97
N ALA A 297 2.15 -5.97 -31.10
CA ALA A 297 0.89 -6.09 -31.84
C ALA A 297 -0.17 -5.16 -31.22
N SER A 298 -0.77 -4.30 -32.00
CA SER A 298 -1.71 -3.24 -31.59
C SER A 298 -3.05 -3.74 -31.02
N VAL A 299 -3.26 -5.06 -30.85
CA VAL A 299 -4.57 -5.67 -30.60
C VAL A 299 -4.63 -6.57 -29.37
N ALA A 300 -3.51 -6.84 -28.68
CA ALA A 300 -3.53 -7.62 -27.44
C ALA A 300 -2.99 -6.76 -26.27
N PRO A 301 -3.48 -6.96 -25.04
CA PRO A 301 -2.83 -6.35 -23.88
C PRO A 301 -1.39 -6.84 -23.88
N VAL A 302 -0.46 -5.91 -24.09
CA VAL A 302 0.97 -6.17 -24.05
C VAL A 302 1.28 -6.84 -22.74
N ARG A 303 1.69 -8.10 -22.75
CA ARG A 303 2.27 -8.74 -21.57
C ARG A 303 3.60 -8.03 -21.32
N GLU A 304 3.57 -7.04 -20.43
CA GLU A 304 4.81 -6.44 -19.92
C GLU A 304 5.67 -7.58 -19.36
N GLY A 305 6.87 -7.73 -19.89
CA GLY A 305 7.85 -8.63 -19.31
C GLY A 305 8.14 -8.22 -17.85
N VAL A 306 8.55 -9.16 -17.03
CA VAL A 306 8.83 -8.93 -15.59
C VAL A 306 9.78 -7.74 -15.39
N GLY A 307 10.72 -7.52 -16.29
CA GLY A 307 11.71 -6.41 -16.23
C GLY A 307 11.07 -5.03 -16.38
N LEU A 308 10.23 -4.82 -17.38
CA LEU A 308 9.59 -3.52 -17.62
C LEU A 308 8.54 -3.19 -16.54
N GLY A 309 7.77 -4.20 -16.10
CA GLY A 309 6.83 -4.05 -14.99
C GLY A 309 7.51 -3.63 -13.69
N ASN A 310 8.65 -4.24 -13.36
CA ASN A 310 9.44 -3.87 -12.20
C ASN A 310 10.03 -2.46 -12.31
N SER A 311 10.52 -2.08 -13.49
CA SER A 311 11.03 -0.72 -13.76
C SER A 311 9.92 0.31 -13.56
N ARG A 312 8.72 0.07 -14.10
CA ARG A 312 7.55 0.94 -13.92
C ARG A 312 7.15 1.09 -12.45
N ALA A 313 7.03 -0.02 -11.71
CA ALA A 313 6.68 -0.01 -10.30
C ALA A 313 7.72 0.76 -9.46
N ARG A 314 9.01 0.57 -9.75
CA ARG A 314 10.10 1.29 -9.10
C ARG A 314 10.07 2.79 -9.38
N LEU A 315 9.85 3.19 -10.63
CA LEU A 315 9.74 4.60 -11.01
C LEU A 315 8.53 5.27 -10.35
N GLN A 316 7.40 4.57 -10.29
CA GLN A 316 6.22 5.07 -9.59
C GLN A 316 6.44 5.21 -8.08
N HIS A 317 7.22 4.31 -7.48
CA HIS A 317 7.59 4.41 -6.06
C HIS A 317 8.50 5.62 -5.78
N LEU A 318 9.51 5.86 -6.62
CA LEU A 318 10.49 6.93 -6.42
C LEU A 318 9.96 8.33 -6.78
N TYR A 319 9.21 8.44 -7.89
CA TYR A 319 8.82 9.73 -8.47
C TYR A 319 7.31 9.98 -8.50
N GLY A 320 6.49 8.97 -8.17
CA GLY A 320 5.04 9.05 -8.24
C GLY A 320 4.54 9.34 -9.66
N SER A 321 3.56 10.22 -9.80
CA SER A 321 3.00 10.63 -11.10
C SER A 321 3.93 11.48 -11.97
N ARG A 322 5.10 11.87 -11.47
CA ARG A 322 6.09 12.67 -12.22
C ARG A 322 6.95 11.82 -13.17
N ALA A 323 6.94 10.50 -13.03
CA ALA A 323 7.58 9.60 -13.97
C ALA A 323 6.55 8.84 -14.80
N THR A 324 6.84 8.68 -16.09
CA THR A 324 6.00 7.88 -17.01
C THR A 324 6.84 6.87 -17.77
N VAL A 325 6.23 5.72 -18.06
CA VAL A 325 6.79 4.68 -18.94
C VAL A 325 5.76 4.36 -20.00
N GLU A 326 6.08 4.68 -21.24
CA GLU A 326 5.21 4.46 -22.39
C GLU A 326 5.82 3.39 -23.28
N LEU A 327 5.02 2.43 -23.70
CA LEU A 327 5.38 1.38 -24.65
C LEU A 327 4.51 1.55 -25.90
N SER A 328 5.13 1.66 -27.06
CA SER A 328 4.43 1.85 -28.33
C SER A 328 5.09 1.07 -29.45
N ALA A 329 4.33 0.75 -30.50
CA ALA A 329 4.90 0.26 -31.74
C ALA A 329 5.67 1.40 -32.43
N HIS A 330 6.91 1.14 -32.82
CA HIS A 330 7.73 2.06 -33.62
C HIS A 330 7.59 1.77 -35.10
N ARG A 331 7.46 2.85 -35.91
CA ARG A 331 7.47 2.75 -37.38
C ARG A 331 8.55 3.66 -37.91
N ASP A 332 9.61 3.08 -38.42
CA ASP A 332 10.58 3.84 -39.22
C ASP A 332 10.11 3.93 -40.68
N ALA A 333 10.40 5.04 -41.35
CA ALA A 333 9.96 5.31 -42.71
C ALA A 333 10.44 4.26 -43.73
N ALA A 334 11.44 3.47 -43.42
CA ALA A 334 12.05 2.45 -44.29
C ALA A 334 11.69 0.99 -43.92
N ARG A 335 11.34 0.66 -42.67
CA ARG A 335 10.94 -0.67 -42.20
C ARG A 335 9.98 -0.58 -41.02
N LEU A 336 8.90 -1.29 -41.08
CA LEU A 336 7.61 -0.98 -40.50
C LEU A 336 7.30 -1.61 -39.14
N ARG A 337 8.21 -2.20 -38.41
CA ARG A 337 7.87 -2.89 -37.16
C ARG A 337 9.02 -2.82 -36.18
N GLY A 338 8.78 -2.30 -35.01
CA GLY A 338 9.67 -2.28 -33.88
C GLY A 338 8.92 -1.83 -32.65
N THR A 339 9.57 -1.88 -31.52
CA THR A 339 9.02 -1.38 -30.26
C THR A 339 9.77 -0.14 -29.80
N SER A 340 9.06 0.83 -29.29
CA SER A 340 9.62 2.02 -28.63
C SER A 340 9.17 2.07 -27.19
N VAL A 341 10.14 2.10 -26.27
CA VAL A 341 9.94 2.36 -24.83
C VAL A 341 10.42 3.77 -24.54
N VAL A 342 9.56 4.62 -24.03
CA VAL A 342 9.87 6.00 -23.65
C VAL A 342 9.67 6.16 -22.16
N ILE A 343 10.73 6.55 -21.47
CA ILE A 343 10.72 6.89 -20.04
C ILE A 343 10.90 8.39 -19.89
N ARG A 344 10.02 9.03 -19.14
CA ARG A 344 10.15 10.42 -18.71
C ARG A 344 10.33 10.49 -17.22
N LEU A 345 11.36 11.19 -16.77
CA LEU A 345 11.73 11.39 -15.37
C LEU A 345 11.87 12.87 -15.07
N PRO A 346 11.61 13.33 -13.83
CA PRO A 346 11.97 14.69 -13.43
C PRO A 346 13.49 14.88 -13.60
N TRP A 347 13.87 16.01 -14.18
CA TRP A 347 15.27 16.39 -14.24
C TRP A 347 15.81 16.67 -12.83
N ALA A 348 16.78 15.91 -12.38
CA ALA A 348 17.56 16.16 -11.19
C ALA A 348 19.05 16.11 -11.57
N ALA A 349 19.74 17.25 -11.48
CA ALA A 349 21.18 17.28 -11.69
C ALA A 349 21.89 16.55 -10.54
N SER A 350 22.99 15.87 -10.86
CA SER A 350 23.96 15.46 -9.84
C SER A 350 24.55 16.71 -9.20
N PRO A 351 24.68 16.81 -7.84
CA PRO A 351 25.28 17.95 -7.17
C PRO A 351 26.75 18.15 -7.57
#